data_db6a95e64deea2a4c9fb870940cb79fc
#
_entry.id   db6a95e64deea2a4c9fb870940cb79fc
#
_cell.length_a   1.000
_cell.length_b   1.000
_cell.length_c   1.000
_cell.angle_alpha   90.00
_cell.angle_beta   90.00
_cell.angle_gamma   90.00
#
_symmetry.space_group_name_H-M   'P 1'
#
loop_
_entity.id
_entity.type
_entity.pdbx_description
1 polymer ?
#
loop_
_entity_poly.entity_id
_entity_poly.type
_entity_poly.pdbx_seq_one_letter_code
_entity_poly.pdbx_strand_id
1 'polypeptide(L)'
;MATYYYFDIETYSAEAKPNPQADKVITIQFQQIDERTGKPKSELVILKEWESSEEAILKDFISIFHPWRFIPVGNNLNFERIFLKAKCQQYKIGDLDKYGDLAYNFPSIDIQALFVILNDGQFKGCGMHNFTKKKMDGSHIAGWYANKEYGKIEVYIKNETEAFLEFYQKCYSELPRVFVKKDPTT
;
A
#
# COMPACT_ATOMS: atom_id res chain seq x y z
N MET A 1 8.13 -13.63 14.33
CA MET A 1 6.88 -14.03 13.65
C MET A 1 6.57 -12.95 12.61
N ALA A 2 6.11 -13.31 11.43
CA ALA A 2 5.71 -12.35 10.41
C ALA A 2 4.41 -11.65 10.84
N THR A 3 4.30 -10.36 10.55
CA THR A 3 3.13 -9.54 10.87
C THR A 3 2.63 -8.89 9.58
N TYR A 4 1.35 -8.97 9.33
CA TYR A 4 0.72 -8.45 8.12
C TYR A 4 0.24 -7.03 8.35
N TYR A 5 0.50 -6.16 7.36
CA TYR A 5 0.09 -4.76 7.41
C TYR A 5 -0.61 -4.37 6.12
N TYR A 6 -1.81 -3.81 6.20
CA TYR A 6 -2.23 -2.92 5.14
C TYR A 6 -1.15 -1.86 4.94
N PHE A 7 -0.80 -1.60 3.70
CA PHE A 7 0.29 -0.71 3.36
C PHE A 7 0.03 0.02 2.05
N ASP A 8 0.26 1.34 2.05
CA ASP A 8 0.07 2.20 0.90
C ASP A 8 0.86 3.50 1.08
N ILE A 9 1.08 4.26 0.00
CA ILE A 9 1.69 5.60 0.02
C ILE A 9 0.90 6.56 -0.85
N GLU A 10 0.96 7.86 -0.51
CA GLU A 10 0.55 8.90 -1.43
C GLU A 10 1.75 9.68 -1.94
N THR A 11 1.66 10.12 -3.20
CA THR A 11 2.72 10.88 -3.84
C THR A 11 2.19 12.21 -4.39
N TYR A 12 3.06 13.21 -4.41
CA TYR A 12 2.82 14.45 -5.10
C TYR A 12 3.63 14.49 -6.40
N SER A 13 2.94 14.52 -7.51
CA SER A 13 3.50 14.70 -8.84
C SER A 13 2.95 15.99 -9.44
N ALA A 14 3.83 16.79 -10.03
CA ALA A 14 3.42 17.94 -10.84
C ALA A 14 3.02 17.53 -12.27
N GLU A 15 3.34 16.29 -12.66
CA GLU A 15 3.09 15.75 -13.98
C GLU A 15 2.03 14.64 -13.95
N ALA A 16 1.45 14.34 -15.11
CA ALA A 16 0.40 13.33 -15.23
C ALA A 16 0.89 11.89 -14.99
N LYS A 17 2.21 11.64 -15.11
CA LYS A 17 2.80 10.32 -14.90
C LYS A 17 3.74 10.38 -13.70
N PRO A 18 3.53 9.55 -12.68
CA PRO A 18 4.41 9.49 -11.52
C PRO A 18 5.85 9.17 -11.91
N ASN A 19 6.80 9.93 -11.35
CA ASN A 19 8.23 9.74 -11.55
C ASN A 19 8.93 9.60 -10.19
N PRO A 20 9.35 8.39 -9.79
CA PRO A 20 9.94 8.14 -8.48
C PRO A 20 11.21 8.95 -8.17
N GLN A 21 11.91 9.45 -9.19
CA GLN A 21 13.10 10.29 -9.00
C GLN A 21 12.76 11.76 -8.75
N ALA A 22 11.70 12.25 -9.38
CA ALA A 22 11.32 13.67 -9.34
C ALA A 22 10.21 13.97 -8.32
N ASP A 23 9.23 13.08 -8.22
CA ASP A 23 8.06 13.26 -7.39
C ASP A 23 8.35 13.00 -5.90
N LYS A 24 7.48 13.48 -5.04
CA LYS A 24 7.62 13.40 -3.59
C LYS A 24 6.66 12.36 -3.01
N VAL A 25 7.14 11.53 -2.08
CA VAL A 25 6.27 10.75 -1.18
C VAL A 25 5.76 11.69 -0.09
N ILE A 26 4.45 11.89 -0.02
CA ILE A 26 3.82 12.83 0.91
C ILE A 26 3.18 12.15 2.11
N THR A 27 2.79 10.88 1.98
CA THR A 27 2.40 10.05 3.13
C THR A 27 2.88 8.62 2.97
N ILE A 28 3.07 7.95 4.12
CA ILE A 28 3.24 6.50 4.21
C ILE A 28 2.22 6.02 5.24
N GLN A 29 1.31 5.15 4.84
CA GLN A 29 0.26 4.65 5.71
C GLN A 29 0.32 3.14 5.86
N PHE A 30 0.08 2.67 7.10
CA PHE A 30 0.04 1.25 7.39
C PHE A 30 -0.81 0.95 8.61
N GLN A 31 -1.40 -0.24 8.63
CA GLN A 31 -2.21 -0.73 9.73
C GLN A 31 -1.99 -2.21 9.91
N GLN A 32 -1.66 -2.65 11.14
CA GLN A 32 -1.55 -4.08 11.41
C GLN A 32 -2.91 -4.76 11.22
N ILE A 33 -2.89 -5.89 10.53
CA ILE A 33 -4.07 -6.70 10.27
C ILE A 33 -3.86 -8.14 10.71
N ASP A 34 -4.95 -8.82 10.98
CA ASP A 34 -4.95 -10.25 11.30
C ASP A 34 -4.70 -11.07 10.02
N GLU A 35 -3.72 -11.95 10.07
CA GLU A 35 -3.28 -12.75 8.92
C GLU A 35 -4.31 -13.77 8.44
N ARG A 36 -5.34 -14.07 9.24
CA ARG A 36 -6.37 -15.06 8.91
C ARG A 36 -7.71 -14.45 8.52
N THR A 37 -7.97 -13.24 8.95
CA THR A 37 -9.27 -12.61 8.76
C THR A 37 -9.19 -11.27 8.03
N GLY A 38 -7.99 -10.68 7.90
CA GLY A 38 -7.80 -9.35 7.34
C GLY A 38 -8.34 -8.21 8.22
N LYS A 39 -8.80 -8.51 9.46
CA LYS A 39 -9.34 -7.46 10.35
C LYS A 39 -8.23 -6.61 10.95
N PRO A 40 -8.46 -5.30 11.17
CA PRO A 40 -7.52 -4.44 11.87
C PRO A 40 -7.16 -4.97 13.26
N LYS A 41 -5.86 -4.91 13.60
CA LYS A 41 -5.30 -5.22 14.92
C LYS A 41 -4.69 -4.00 15.61
N SER A 42 -4.54 -2.89 14.90
CA SER A 42 -4.04 -1.62 15.43
C SER A 42 -4.81 -0.45 14.84
N GLU A 43 -4.55 0.74 15.35
CA GLU A 43 -4.94 1.99 14.67
C GLU A 43 -4.16 2.15 13.36
N LEU A 44 -4.75 2.89 12.41
CA LEU A 44 -4.08 3.29 11.18
C LEU A 44 -3.01 4.34 11.51
N VAL A 45 -1.77 4.06 11.15
CA VAL A 45 -0.68 5.02 11.22
C VAL A 45 -0.57 5.73 9.86
N ILE A 46 -0.48 7.05 9.87
CA ILE A 46 -0.23 7.88 8.69
C ILE A 46 0.96 8.76 9.00
N LEU A 47 2.12 8.45 8.42
CA LEU A 47 3.29 9.32 8.45
C LEU A 47 3.10 10.41 7.40
N LYS A 48 3.24 11.68 7.78
CA LYS A 48 2.85 12.83 6.96
C LYS A 48 4.05 13.74 6.73
N GLU A 49 4.36 13.99 5.48
CA GLU A 49 5.50 14.82 5.09
C GLU A 49 5.34 16.26 5.56
N TRP A 50 4.13 16.80 5.49
CA TRP A 50 3.85 18.20 5.88
C TRP A 50 3.94 18.47 7.39
N GLU A 51 4.00 17.44 8.22
CA GLU A 51 4.24 17.57 9.67
C GLU A 51 5.75 17.50 10.01
N SER A 52 6.58 17.04 9.05
CA SER A 52 8.02 16.87 9.24
C SER A 52 8.80 17.10 7.94
N SER A 53 9.10 16.05 7.20
CA SER A 53 9.71 16.07 5.87
C SER A 53 9.61 14.69 5.20
N GLU A 54 9.77 14.62 3.88
CA GLU A 54 9.85 13.35 3.15
C GLU A 54 10.95 12.43 3.72
N GLU A 55 12.13 13.00 3.99
CA GLU A 55 13.24 12.24 4.59
C GLU A 55 12.88 11.68 5.97
N ALA A 56 12.19 12.47 6.80
CA ALA A 56 11.80 12.04 8.14
C ALA A 56 10.81 10.88 8.10
N ILE A 57 9.72 10.97 7.31
CA ILE A 57 8.73 9.89 7.21
C ILE A 57 9.32 8.60 6.63
N LEU A 58 10.29 8.71 5.71
CA LEU A 58 11.01 7.56 5.19
C LEU A 58 11.88 6.91 6.26
N LYS A 59 12.63 7.70 7.06
CA LYS A 59 13.43 7.18 8.19
C LYS A 59 12.55 6.48 9.21
N ASP A 60 11.43 7.09 9.58
CA ASP A 60 10.48 6.52 10.54
C ASP A 60 9.94 5.19 10.03
N PHE A 61 9.49 5.13 8.76
CA PHE A 61 9.02 3.90 8.16
C PHE A 61 10.10 2.82 8.11
N ILE A 62 11.31 3.14 7.62
CA ILE A 62 12.41 2.16 7.52
C ILE A 62 12.85 1.64 8.90
N SER A 63 12.69 2.44 9.96
CA SER A 63 12.99 2.00 11.33
C SER A 63 12.10 0.84 11.82
N ILE A 64 10.86 0.77 11.33
CA ILE A 64 9.88 -0.27 11.67
C ILE A 64 9.78 -1.35 10.59
N PHE A 65 10.14 -1.03 9.36
CA PHE A 65 10.14 -1.98 8.26
C PHE A 65 11.27 -3.00 8.45
N HIS A 66 10.87 -4.26 8.64
CA HIS A 66 11.82 -5.35 8.70
C HIS A 66 11.44 -6.40 7.66
N PRO A 67 12.33 -6.68 6.69
CA PRO A 67 12.13 -7.76 5.73
C PRO A 67 11.73 -9.06 6.44
N TRP A 68 10.80 -9.81 5.87
CA TRP A 68 10.27 -11.06 6.42
C TRP A 68 9.45 -10.93 7.71
N ARG A 69 9.39 -9.76 8.32
CA ARG A 69 8.55 -9.50 9.50
C ARG A 69 7.39 -8.56 9.20
N PHE A 70 7.63 -7.53 8.41
CA PHE A 70 6.60 -6.63 7.89
C PHE A 70 6.15 -7.16 6.53
N ILE A 71 4.98 -7.79 6.48
CA ILE A 71 4.40 -8.32 5.24
C ILE A 71 3.39 -7.30 4.70
N PRO A 72 3.74 -6.53 3.69
CA PRO A 72 2.82 -5.55 3.12
C PRO A 72 1.68 -6.25 2.38
N VAL A 73 0.47 -5.75 2.60
CA VAL A 73 -0.76 -6.15 1.95
C VAL A 73 -1.38 -4.88 1.36
N GLY A 74 -1.51 -4.81 0.05
CA GLY A 74 -1.94 -3.60 -0.64
C GLY A 74 -2.42 -3.86 -2.05
N ASN A 75 -2.58 -2.78 -2.80
CA ASN A 75 -2.99 -2.83 -4.21
C ASN A 75 -1.91 -2.18 -5.07
N ASN A 76 -1.34 -2.92 -6.04
CA ASN A 76 -0.25 -2.45 -6.89
C ASN A 76 1.03 -2.09 -6.10
N LEU A 77 1.41 -2.94 -5.15
CA LEU A 77 2.57 -2.73 -4.26
C LEU A 77 3.90 -2.50 -4.98
N ASN A 78 3.96 -2.78 -6.28
CA ASN A 78 5.12 -2.44 -7.07
C ASN A 78 5.34 -0.92 -7.18
N PHE A 79 4.26 -0.13 -7.17
CA PHE A 79 4.33 1.33 -7.16
C PHE A 79 5.04 1.84 -5.90
N GLU A 80 4.60 1.40 -4.73
CA GLU A 80 5.18 1.78 -3.44
C GLU A 80 6.66 1.40 -3.35
N ARG A 81 6.99 0.18 -3.80
CA ARG A 81 8.37 -0.32 -3.80
C ARG A 81 9.31 0.52 -4.64
N ILE A 82 8.89 0.89 -5.85
CA ILE A 82 9.69 1.71 -6.76
C ILE A 82 9.94 3.09 -6.15
N PHE A 83 8.90 3.72 -5.59
CA PHE A 83 9.03 5.02 -4.93
C PHE A 83 9.92 4.96 -3.70
N LEU A 84 9.66 4.04 -2.78
CA LEU A 84 10.47 3.89 -1.57
C LEU A 84 11.92 3.60 -1.89
N LYS A 85 12.20 2.73 -2.86
CA LYS A 85 13.57 2.44 -3.30
C LYS A 85 14.26 3.71 -3.80
N ALA A 86 13.63 4.44 -4.72
CA ALA A 86 14.20 5.66 -5.30
C ALA A 86 14.48 6.72 -4.23
N LYS A 87 13.53 6.93 -3.31
CA LYS A 87 13.66 7.93 -2.24
C LYS A 87 14.66 7.52 -1.16
N CYS A 88 14.68 6.27 -0.75
CA CYS A 88 15.71 5.77 0.17
C CYS A 88 17.11 5.91 -0.43
N GLN A 89 17.29 5.65 -1.71
CA GLN A 89 18.57 5.90 -2.40
C GLN A 89 18.93 7.39 -2.43
N GLN A 90 17.97 8.25 -2.76
CA GLN A 90 18.15 9.70 -2.81
C GLN A 90 18.63 10.27 -1.46
N TYR A 91 18.00 9.84 -0.35
CA TYR A 91 18.31 10.31 1.01
C TYR A 91 19.36 9.45 1.72
N LYS A 92 19.89 8.41 1.10
CA LYS A 92 20.86 7.47 1.69
C LYS A 92 20.33 6.84 2.99
N ILE A 93 19.06 6.46 2.98
CA ILE A 93 18.36 5.84 4.12
C ILE A 93 18.42 4.32 3.98
N GLY A 94 18.79 3.65 5.07
CA GLY A 94 18.84 2.20 5.16
C GLY A 94 20.04 1.59 4.44
N ASP A 95 20.30 0.33 4.75
CA ASP A 95 21.29 -0.50 4.07
C ASP A 95 20.55 -1.32 2.99
N LEU A 96 20.38 -0.71 1.82
CA LEU A 96 19.66 -1.34 0.70
C LEU A 96 20.35 -2.62 0.21
N ASP A 97 21.68 -2.72 0.40
CA ASP A 97 22.45 -3.92 0.07
C ASP A 97 22.15 -5.05 1.07
N LYS A 98 21.95 -4.68 2.36
CA LYS A 98 21.60 -5.64 3.41
C LYS A 98 20.17 -6.17 3.29
N TYR A 99 19.25 -5.33 2.81
CA TYR A 99 17.85 -5.71 2.67
C TYR A 99 17.54 -6.31 1.30
N GLY A 100 18.58 -6.48 0.45
CA GLY A 100 18.36 -6.90 -0.92
C GLY A 100 17.35 -5.97 -1.60
N ASP A 101 17.19 -6.03 -2.86
CA ASP A 101 16.20 -5.20 -3.53
C ASP A 101 14.85 -5.21 -2.81
N LEU A 102 14.43 -4.08 -2.20
CA LEU A 102 13.06 -3.88 -1.72
C LEU A 102 12.01 -4.31 -2.77
N ALA A 103 12.47 -4.49 -4.02
CA ALA A 103 11.64 -4.76 -5.16
C ALA A 103 11.25 -6.24 -5.36
N TYR A 104 12.09 -7.22 -5.04
CA TYR A 104 11.85 -8.55 -5.62
C TYR A 104 11.77 -9.73 -4.65
N ASN A 105 12.27 -9.63 -3.43
CA ASN A 105 12.48 -10.79 -2.58
C ASN A 105 11.69 -10.80 -1.28
N PHE A 106 10.83 -9.80 -1.02
CA PHE A 106 10.05 -9.80 0.21
C PHE A 106 8.64 -10.34 -0.01
N PRO A 107 8.17 -11.20 0.91
CA PRO A 107 6.79 -11.65 0.85
C PRO A 107 5.85 -10.45 0.95
N SER A 108 4.85 -10.43 0.09
CA SER A 108 3.80 -9.41 0.06
C SER A 108 2.53 -10.02 -0.49
N ILE A 109 1.40 -9.41 -0.18
CA ILE A 109 0.10 -9.76 -0.77
C ILE A 109 -0.38 -8.56 -1.58
N ASP A 110 -0.31 -8.68 -2.89
CA ASP A 110 -0.81 -7.68 -3.84
C ASP A 110 -2.15 -8.14 -4.41
N ILE A 111 -3.22 -7.41 -4.07
CA ILE A 111 -4.57 -7.77 -4.54
C ILE A 111 -4.90 -7.25 -5.94
N GLN A 112 -4.01 -6.51 -6.60
CA GLN A 112 -4.23 -6.06 -7.98
C GLN A 112 -4.51 -7.24 -8.92
N ALA A 113 -3.87 -8.38 -8.72
CA ALA A 113 -4.11 -9.57 -9.51
C ALA A 113 -5.57 -10.04 -9.43
N LEU A 114 -6.22 -9.91 -8.27
CA LEU A 114 -7.63 -10.24 -8.10
C LEU A 114 -8.53 -9.27 -8.88
N PHE A 115 -8.22 -7.99 -8.87
CA PHE A 115 -8.97 -7.01 -9.66
C PHE A 115 -8.85 -7.26 -11.17
N VAL A 116 -7.68 -7.69 -11.64
CA VAL A 116 -7.49 -8.08 -13.04
C VAL A 116 -8.36 -9.29 -13.38
N ILE A 117 -8.41 -10.30 -12.51
CA ILE A 117 -9.28 -11.49 -12.70
C ILE A 117 -10.75 -11.07 -12.72
N LEU A 118 -11.18 -10.22 -11.79
CA LEU A 118 -12.55 -9.72 -11.71
C LEU A 118 -12.92 -8.80 -12.89
N ASN A 119 -11.93 -8.30 -13.61
CA ASN A 119 -12.05 -7.45 -14.80
C ASN A 119 -11.77 -8.23 -16.10
N ASP A 120 -12.15 -9.50 -16.15
CA ASP A 120 -11.98 -10.36 -17.32
C ASP A 120 -10.55 -10.43 -17.89
N GLY A 121 -9.57 -10.36 -17.01
CA GLY A 121 -8.14 -10.40 -17.35
C GLY A 121 -7.57 -9.08 -17.89
N GLN A 122 -8.33 -7.98 -17.85
CA GLN A 122 -7.90 -6.69 -18.38
C GLN A 122 -7.35 -5.78 -17.28
N PHE A 123 -6.16 -5.21 -17.51
CA PHE A 123 -5.56 -4.23 -16.60
C PHE A 123 -6.25 -2.85 -16.67
N LYS A 124 -6.71 -2.45 -17.86
CA LYS A 124 -7.47 -1.21 -18.01
C LYS A 124 -8.83 -1.37 -17.32
N GLY A 125 -9.12 -0.52 -16.35
CA GLY A 125 -10.36 -0.60 -15.56
C GLY A 125 -10.24 -1.41 -14.27
N CYS A 126 -9.07 -2.00 -13.94
CA CYS A 126 -8.87 -2.75 -12.71
C CYS A 126 -8.50 -1.87 -11.49
N GLY A 127 -8.80 -0.57 -11.53
CA GLY A 127 -8.64 0.30 -10.38
C GLY A 127 -9.56 -0.08 -9.21
N MET A 128 -9.06 0.01 -8.00
CA MET A 128 -9.76 -0.41 -6.78
C MET A 128 -11.17 0.21 -6.63
N HIS A 129 -11.36 1.46 -7.08
CA HIS A 129 -12.66 2.15 -7.02
C HIS A 129 -13.77 1.45 -7.84
N ASN A 130 -13.42 0.62 -8.83
CA ASN A 130 -14.40 -0.13 -9.62
C ASN A 130 -14.92 -1.39 -8.92
N PHE A 131 -14.22 -1.87 -7.88
CA PHE A 131 -14.50 -3.15 -7.22
C PHE A 131 -14.79 -3.01 -5.73
N THR A 132 -14.59 -1.83 -5.17
CA THR A 132 -14.77 -1.55 -3.76
C THR A 132 -15.71 -0.38 -3.53
N LYS A 133 -15.98 -0.05 -2.27
CA LYS A 133 -16.74 1.15 -1.91
C LYS A 133 -15.91 2.45 -1.96
N LYS A 134 -14.68 2.39 -2.45
CA LYS A 134 -13.85 3.58 -2.65
C LYS A 134 -14.55 4.55 -3.61
N LYS A 135 -14.88 5.74 -3.12
CA LYS A 135 -15.69 6.71 -3.86
C LYS A 135 -14.90 7.55 -4.87
N MET A 136 -13.61 7.70 -4.65
CA MET A 136 -12.73 8.56 -5.44
C MET A 136 -11.43 7.85 -5.76
N ASP A 137 -10.85 8.18 -6.91
CA ASP A 137 -9.46 7.82 -7.22
C ASP A 137 -8.48 8.85 -6.64
N GLY A 138 -7.17 8.59 -6.76
CA GLY A 138 -6.12 9.46 -6.23
C GLY A 138 -5.88 10.75 -7.03
N SER A 139 -6.64 11.03 -8.09
CA SER A 139 -6.39 12.17 -8.99
C SER A 139 -6.45 13.55 -8.32
N HIS A 140 -7.16 13.65 -7.20
CA HIS A 140 -7.31 14.88 -6.42
C HIS A 140 -6.15 15.18 -5.47
N ILE A 141 -5.32 14.18 -5.14
CA ILE A 141 -4.27 14.30 -4.13
C ILE A 141 -3.29 15.43 -4.44
N ALA A 142 -2.81 15.51 -5.68
CA ALA A 142 -1.86 16.53 -6.09
C ALA A 142 -2.44 17.95 -5.91
N GLY A 143 -3.70 18.16 -6.27
CA GLY A 143 -4.38 19.45 -6.08
C GLY A 143 -4.56 19.81 -4.61
N TRP A 144 -5.00 18.87 -3.78
CA TRP A 144 -5.15 19.08 -2.34
C TRP A 144 -3.81 19.37 -1.66
N TYR A 145 -2.75 18.65 -2.04
CA TYR A 145 -1.43 18.89 -1.49
C TYR A 145 -0.90 20.27 -1.87
N ALA A 146 -0.98 20.67 -3.15
CA ALA A 146 -0.57 21.99 -3.62
C ALA A 146 -1.33 23.12 -2.90
N ASN A 147 -2.59 22.94 -2.59
CA ASN A 147 -3.45 23.89 -1.87
C ASN A 147 -3.35 23.76 -0.34
N LYS A 148 -2.48 22.89 0.19
CA LYS A 148 -2.34 22.62 1.64
C LYS A 148 -3.64 22.12 2.30
N GLU A 149 -4.51 21.48 1.55
CA GLU A 149 -5.77 20.91 2.02
C GLU A 149 -5.54 19.51 2.65
N TYR A 150 -4.58 19.40 3.55
CA TYR A 150 -4.08 18.15 4.13
C TYR A 150 -5.17 17.31 4.80
N GLY A 151 -6.15 17.96 5.45
CA GLY A 151 -7.27 17.26 6.04
C GLY A 151 -8.10 16.46 5.04
N LYS A 152 -8.19 16.90 3.77
CA LYS A 152 -8.87 16.13 2.70
C LYS A 152 -8.08 14.89 2.33
N ILE A 153 -6.73 14.99 2.31
CA ILE A 153 -5.85 13.84 2.05
C ILE A 153 -6.01 12.80 3.16
N GLU A 154 -6.02 13.22 4.43
CA GLU A 154 -6.22 12.29 5.55
C GLU A 154 -7.58 11.59 5.52
N VAL A 155 -8.64 12.31 5.18
CA VAL A 155 -9.98 11.72 5.02
C VAL A 155 -10.01 10.72 3.86
N TYR A 156 -9.36 11.07 2.75
CA TYR A 156 -9.23 10.17 1.61
C TYR A 156 -8.51 8.88 1.99
N ILE A 157 -7.35 8.96 2.64
CA ILE A 157 -6.57 7.80 3.08
C ILE A 157 -7.40 6.88 4.00
N LYS A 158 -8.11 7.45 4.98
CA LYS A 158 -8.98 6.67 5.88
C LYS A 158 -10.07 5.93 5.11
N ASN A 159 -10.76 6.61 4.20
CA ASN A 159 -11.81 6.00 3.38
C ASN A 159 -11.26 4.91 2.45
N GLU A 160 -10.06 5.12 1.88
CA GLU A 160 -9.38 4.13 1.05
C GLU A 160 -9.00 2.88 1.85
N THR A 161 -8.39 3.09 3.01
CA THR A 161 -8.02 2.01 3.94
C THR A 161 -9.25 1.17 4.32
N GLU A 162 -10.35 1.81 4.70
CA GLU A 162 -11.59 1.11 5.05
C GLU A 162 -12.14 0.29 3.86
N ALA A 163 -12.19 0.90 2.68
CA ALA A 163 -12.68 0.23 1.47
C ALA A 163 -11.79 -0.96 1.07
N PHE A 164 -10.46 -0.81 1.19
CA PHE A 164 -9.50 -1.89 0.96
C PHE A 164 -9.72 -3.03 1.94
N LEU A 165 -9.75 -2.74 3.24
CA LEU A 165 -9.87 -3.76 4.28
C LEU A 165 -11.22 -4.50 4.20
N GLU A 166 -12.31 -3.81 3.88
CA GLU A 166 -13.60 -4.46 3.66
C GLU A 166 -13.52 -5.46 2.50
N PHE A 167 -12.92 -5.07 1.38
CA PHE A 167 -12.74 -5.97 0.24
C PHE A 167 -11.81 -7.14 0.59
N TYR A 168 -10.69 -6.86 1.25
CA TYR A 168 -9.71 -7.88 1.63
C TYR A 168 -10.32 -8.94 2.56
N GLN A 169 -11.14 -8.53 3.52
CA GLN A 169 -11.90 -9.45 4.39
C GLN A 169 -12.87 -10.33 3.61
N LYS A 170 -13.54 -9.80 2.58
CA LYS A 170 -14.37 -10.61 1.67
C LYS A 170 -13.55 -11.67 0.94
N CYS A 171 -12.34 -11.34 0.49
CA CYS A 171 -11.44 -12.30 -0.11
C CYS A 171 -11.18 -13.49 0.81
N TYR A 172 -10.95 -13.25 2.11
CA TYR A 172 -10.77 -14.34 3.08
C TYR A 172 -12.01 -15.21 3.26
N SER A 173 -13.21 -14.66 3.17
CA SER A 173 -14.45 -15.41 3.33
C SER A 173 -14.85 -16.20 2.07
N GLU A 174 -14.54 -15.67 0.89
CA GLU A 174 -15.04 -16.21 -0.39
C GLU A 174 -14.01 -17.05 -1.15
N LEU A 175 -12.73 -16.63 -1.19
CA LEU A 175 -11.69 -17.36 -1.93
C LEU A 175 -11.49 -18.83 -1.48
N PRO A 176 -11.58 -19.19 -0.18
CA PRO A 176 -11.47 -20.58 0.23
C PRO A 176 -12.49 -21.50 -0.40
N ARG A 177 -13.62 -20.99 -0.88
CA ARG A 177 -14.65 -21.78 -1.57
C ARG A 177 -14.25 -22.19 -2.99
N VAL A 178 -13.28 -21.50 -3.58
CA VAL A 178 -12.74 -21.81 -4.90
C VAL A 178 -11.77 -22.99 -4.84
N PHE A 179 -11.19 -23.25 -3.67
CA PHE A 179 -10.22 -24.32 -3.47
C PHE A 179 -10.84 -25.49 -2.69
N VAL A 180 -10.99 -26.63 -3.34
CA VAL A 180 -11.27 -27.87 -2.62
C VAL A 180 -10.00 -28.22 -1.84
N LYS A 181 -10.01 -28.09 -0.50
CA LYS A 181 -8.94 -28.63 0.32
C LYS A 181 -8.84 -30.11 0.03
N LYS A 182 -7.69 -30.58 -0.49
CA LYS A 182 -7.40 -31.99 -0.52
C LYS A 182 -7.43 -32.49 0.91
N ASP A 183 -8.25 -33.50 1.17
CA ASP A 183 -8.30 -34.15 2.46
C ASP A 183 -6.89 -34.70 2.75
N PRO A 184 -6.26 -34.39 3.89
CA PRO A 184 -4.92 -34.90 4.18
C PRO A 184 -4.84 -36.41 4.31
N THR A 185 -5.97 -37.10 4.18
CA THR A 185 -6.11 -38.57 4.23
C THR A 185 -6.24 -39.30 2.87
N THR A 186 -6.13 -38.57 1.74
CA THR A 186 -6.14 -39.15 0.40
C THR A 186 -4.76 -39.08 -0.29
#